data_eeef73da7bcb10bbd513f586ca748e96
#
_entry.id   eeef73da7bcb10bbd513f586ca748e96
#
_cell.length_a   1.000
_cell.length_b   1.000
_cell.length_c   1.000
_cell.angle_alpha   90.00
_cell.angle_beta   90.00
_cell.angle_gamma   90.00
#
_symmetry.space_group_name_H-M   'P 1'
#
loop_
_entity.id
_entity.type
_entity.pdbx_description
1 polymer ?
#
loop_
_entity_poly.entity_id
_entity_poly.type
_entity_poly.pdbx_seq_one_letter_code
_entity_poly.pdbx_strand_id
1 'polypeptide(L)'
;CDELQELARSLRPSGEILSQLGNLFDNDRGVVMVRSTGNAEDLAGLSAAGLYDSVSNVNPHDPNVLGAAVAEVWASLFTTRAVGSRAAAGVGQKDAAMAVLVQQMLVPEVSFILMTKHPMSNDSTVAYAELALGHGETLASGAVRGTPWRMSMNRAVPGEHRLDAVASFSSALVPSATGNGELVSRPVNSGSHWMTTDEPRRASLARELVNAGDLIEQKLGRNEGGVRGAGNNNEPQHQDIEGCVTENGRVWIVQARPQP
;
A
#
# COMPACT_ATOMS: atom_id res chain seq x y z
N CYS A 1 -11.75 -13.48 20.67
CA CYS A 1 -11.38 -13.03 19.31
C CYS A 1 -11.67 -14.12 18.29
N ASP A 2 -11.22 -15.35 18.52
CA ASP A 2 -11.29 -16.45 17.53
C ASP A 2 -12.72 -16.77 17.07
N GLU A 3 -13.67 -16.88 18.01
CA GLU A 3 -15.09 -17.11 17.66
C GLU A 3 -15.67 -16.00 16.78
N LEU A 4 -15.30 -14.73 17.04
CA LEU A 4 -15.75 -13.60 16.21
C LEU A 4 -15.10 -13.61 14.84
N GLN A 5 -13.84 -14.01 14.74
CA GLN A 5 -13.16 -14.17 13.46
C GLN A 5 -13.79 -15.30 12.65
N GLU A 6 -14.08 -16.47 13.26
CA GLU A 6 -14.77 -17.58 12.60
C GLU A 6 -16.16 -17.18 12.11
N LEU A 7 -16.92 -16.46 12.95
CA LEU A 7 -18.22 -15.94 12.56
C LEU A 7 -18.08 -14.97 11.37
N ALA A 8 -17.14 -14.03 11.40
CA ALA A 8 -16.92 -13.11 10.30
C ALA A 8 -16.52 -13.83 9.00
N ARG A 9 -15.64 -14.85 9.09
CA ARG A 9 -15.26 -15.70 7.94
C ARG A 9 -16.41 -16.51 7.37
N SER A 10 -17.47 -16.77 8.15
CA SER A 10 -18.67 -17.45 7.68
C SER A 10 -19.63 -16.55 6.89
N LEU A 11 -19.49 -15.23 7.05
CA LEU A 11 -20.33 -14.25 6.34
C LEU A 11 -19.93 -14.14 4.86
N ARG A 12 -20.87 -13.74 4.04
CA ARG A 12 -20.62 -13.42 2.62
C ARG A 12 -21.40 -12.16 2.23
N PRO A 13 -20.85 -11.32 1.34
CA PRO A 13 -21.65 -10.31 0.66
C PRO A 13 -22.81 -10.96 -0.08
N SER A 14 -23.88 -10.20 -0.32
CA SER A 14 -25.00 -10.71 -1.13
C SER A 14 -24.55 -11.08 -2.55
N GLY A 15 -25.21 -12.06 -3.16
CA GLY A 15 -24.91 -12.47 -4.54
C GLY A 15 -25.04 -11.32 -5.54
N GLU A 16 -25.95 -10.36 -5.28
CA GLU A 16 -26.09 -9.14 -6.08
C GLU A 16 -24.82 -8.26 -6.02
N ILE A 17 -24.28 -8.01 -4.83
CA ILE A 17 -23.03 -7.24 -4.64
C ILE A 17 -21.87 -7.93 -5.33
N LEU A 18 -21.72 -9.25 -5.16
CA LEU A 18 -20.64 -10.01 -5.79
C LEU A 18 -20.75 -9.96 -7.32
N SER A 19 -21.96 -10.08 -7.86
CA SER A 19 -22.19 -9.97 -9.31
C SER A 19 -21.88 -8.57 -9.85
N GLN A 20 -22.30 -7.51 -9.14
CA GLN A 20 -21.97 -6.13 -9.52
C GLN A 20 -20.46 -5.87 -9.50
N LEU A 21 -19.75 -6.36 -8.48
CA LEU A 21 -18.30 -6.26 -8.42
C LEU A 21 -17.62 -6.98 -9.57
N GLY A 22 -18.03 -8.22 -9.89
CA GLY A 22 -17.53 -8.95 -11.06
C GLY A 22 -17.67 -8.14 -12.35
N ASN A 23 -18.85 -7.58 -12.59
CA ASN A 23 -19.14 -6.78 -13.80
C ASN A 23 -18.31 -5.49 -13.89
N LEU A 24 -17.95 -4.86 -12.77
CA LEU A 24 -17.10 -3.67 -12.77
C LEU A 24 -15.69 -3.93 -13.33
N PHE A 25 -15.22 -5.18 -13.20
CA PHE A 25 -13.89 -5.58 -13.67
C PHE A 25 -13.91 -6.43 -14.94
N ASP A 26 -15.06 -6.51 -15.63
CA ASP A 26 -15.29 -7.37 -16.81
C ASP A 26 -14.36 -7.09 -18.00
N ASN A 27 -13.90 -5.84 -18.14
CA ASN A 27 -13.00 -5.43 -19.21
C ASN A 27 -11.52 -5.69 -18.90
N ASP A 28 -11.21 -6.08 -17.68
CA ASP A 28 -9.87 -6.37 -17.21
C ASP A 28 -9.74 -7.86 -16.92
N ARG A 29 -8.86 -8.53 -17.66
CA ARG A 29 -8.43 -9.91 -17.35
C ARG A 29 -7.59 -9.95 -16.05
N GLY A 30 -7.80 -8.96 -15.18
CA GLY A 30 -7.01 -8.73 -14.00
C GLY A 30 -7.63 -9.36 -12.77
N VAL A 31 -6.81 -9.45 -11.75
CA VAL A 31 -7.19 -9.75 -10.39
C VAL A 31 -7.39 -8.46 -9.61
N VAL A 32 -8.06 -8.55 -8.46
CA VAL A 32 -8.28 -7.41 -7.58
C VAL A 32 -7.57 -7.59 -6.24
N MET A 33 -7.34 -6.47 -5.57
CA MET A 33 -7.06 -6.42 -4.14
C MET A 33 -8.35 -6.13 -3.38
N VAL A 34 -8.57 -6.87 -2.32
CA VAL A 34 -9.65 -6.66 -1.35
C VAL A 34 -9.02 -6.07 -0.10
N ARG A 35 -9.22 -4.75 0.11
CA ARG A 35 -8.49 -3.96 1.12
C ARG A 35 -9.38 -3.61 2.30
N SER A 36 -8.79 -3.65 3.48
CA SER A 36 -9.39 -3.10 4.70
C SER A 36 -9.55 -1.58 4.60
N THR A 37 -10.65 -1.07 5.15
CA THR A 37 -10.91 0.35 5.33
C THR A 37 -11.69 0.50 6.64
N GLY A 38 -10.96 0.51 7.74
CA GLY A 38 -11.53 0.62 9.08
C GLY A 38 -11.85 2.07 9.43
N ASN A 39 -13.00 2.31 10.07
CA ASN A 39 -13.35 3.66 10.53
C ASN A 39 -12.45 4.17 11.68
N ALA A 40 -11.58 3.33 12.21
CA ALA A 40 -10.63 3.64 13.28
C ALA A 40 -9.17 3.47 12.84
N GLU A 41 -8.88 3.56 11.53
CA GLU A 41 -7.53 3.34 10.99
C GLU A 41 -6.58 4.52 11.24
N ASP A 42 -7.06 5.75 11.08
CA ASP A 42 -6.24 6.97 11.10
C ASP A 42 -6.60 7.90 12.29
N LEU A 43 -6.85 7.34 13.45
CA LEU A 43 -7.13 8.13 14.64
C LEU A 43 -5.83 8.66 15.26
N ALA A 44 -5.91 9.86 15.83
CA ALA A 44 -4.79 10.47 16.56
C ALA A 44 -4.26 9.54 17.65
N GLY A 45 -3.01 9.11 17.54
CA GLY A 45 -2.38 8.18 18.49
C GLY A 45 -2.55 6.69 18.16
N LEU A 46 -3.25 6.33 17.07
CA LEU A 46 -3.37 4.97 16.57
C LEU A 46 -2.82 4.92 15.14
N SER A 47 -1.59 4.42 14.96
CA SER A 47 -1.11 4.05 13.63
C SER A 47 -1.62 2.64 13.32
N ALA A 48 -2.61 2.55 12.45
CA ALA A 48 -3.18 1.26 12.05
C ALA A 48 -2.49 0.62 10.85
N ALA A 49 -1.33 1.12 10.45
CA ALA A 49 -0.54 0.53 9.38
C ALA A 49 -0.28 -0.96 9.65
N GLY A 50 -0.75 -1.83 8.77
CA GLY A 50 -0.65 -3.29 8.92
C GLY A 50 -1.44 -3.88 10.09
N LEU A 51 -2.40 -3.14 10.67
CA LEU A 51 -3.25 -3.62 11.75
C LEU A 51 -4.33 -4.58 11.24
N TYR A 52 -4.85 -4.31 10.06
CA TYR A 52 -5.88 -5.11 9.39
C TYR A 52 -5.31 -5.78 8.15
N ASP A 53 -5.92 -6.89 7.78
CA ASP A 53 -5.48 -7.69 6.63
C ASP A 53 -6.13 -7.20 5.34
N SER A 54 -5.42 -7.38 4.24
CA SER A 54 -5.89 -7.22 2.87
C SER A 54 -5.59 -8.48 2.09
N VAL A 55 -6.45 -8.84 1.13
CA VAL A 55 -6.26 -10.03 0.30
C VAL A 55 -5.92 -9.61 -1.12
N SER A 56 -4.72 -9.97 -1.56
CA SER A 56 -4.22 -9.68 -2.91
C SER A 56 -4.59 -10.81 -3.88
N ASN A 57 -4.51 -10.56 -5.19
CA ASN A 57 -4.62 -11.58 -6.23
C ASN A 57 -5.95 -12.35 -6.23
N VAL A 58 -7.06 -11.65 -6.03
CA VAL A 58 -8.42 -12.22 -5.98
C VAL A 58 -9.06 -12.15 -7.36
N ASN A 59 -9.58 -13.29 -7.85
CA ASN A 59 -10.38 -13.30 -9.09
C ASN A 59 -11.77 -12.68 -8.82
N PRO A 60 -12.10 -11.52 -9.41
CA PRO A 60 -13.39 -10.86 -9.17
C PRO A 60 -14.58 -11.60 -9.80
N HIS A 61 -14.35 -12.49 -10.78
CA HIS A 61 -15.38 -13.25 -11.47
C HIS A 61 -15.75 -14.58 -10.77
N ASP A 62 -14.98 -14.97 -9.73
CA ASP A 62 -15.35 -16.10 -8.88
C ASP A 62 -15.99 -15.59 -7.58
N PRO A 63 -17.33 -15.68 -7.43
CA PRO A 63 -18.04 -15.16 -6.27
C PRO A 63 -17.64 -15.87 -4.96
N ASN A 64 -17.14 -17.11 -5.02
CA ASN A 64 -16.69 -17.81 -3.84
C ASN A 64 -15.35 -17.27 -3.36
N VAL A 65 -14.40 -17.06 -4.31
CA VAL A 65 -13.07 -16.51 -4.01
C VAL A 65 -13.20 -15.05 -3.54
N LEU A 66 -13.95 -14.22 -4.26
CA LEU A 66 -14.19 -12.82 -3.89
C LEU A 66 -14.91 -12.72 -2.54
N GLY A 67 -15.96 -13.52 -2.34
CA GLY A 67 -16.72 -13.51 -1.08
C GLY A 67 -15.91 -13.99 0.11
N ALA A 68 -15.01 -14.97 -0.07
CA ALA A 68 -14.10 -15.42 0.97
C ALA A 68 -13.05 -14.35 1.31
N ALA A 69 -12.51 -13.66 0.30
CA ALA A 69 -11.56 -12.58 0.51
C ALA A 69 -12.18 -11.41 1.31
N VAL A 70 -13.42 -11.02 0.98
CA VAL A 70 -14.16 -10.00 1.75
C VAL A 70 -14.36 -10.43 3.20
N ALA A 71 -14.74 -11.69 3.43
CA ALA A 71 -14.95 -12.23 4.77
C ALA A 71 -13.64 -12.26 5.59
N GLU A 72 -12.50 -12.54 4.98
CA GLU A 72 -11.20 -12.50 5.63
C GLU A 72 -10.84 -11.08 6.08
N VAL A 73 -11.08 -10.08 5.22
CA VAL A 73 -10.90 -8.67 5.59
C VAL A 73 -11.81 -8.28 6.77
N TRP A 74 -13.08 -8.68 6.78
CA TRP A 74 -13.96 -8.45 7.92
C TRP A 74 -13.45 -9.15 9.20
N ALA A 75 -12.93 -10.38 9.08
CA ALA A 75 -12.40 -11.13 10.21
C ALA A 75 -11.17 -10.46 10.84
N SER A 76 -10.36 -9.76 10.04
CA SER A 76 -9.18 -9.05 10.52
C SER A 76 -9.50 -7.97 11.57
N LEU A 77 -10.73 -7.43 11.58
CA LEU A 77 -11.22 -6.52 12.61
C LEU A 77 -11.15 -7.13 14.02
N PHE A 78 -11.27 -8.44 14.13
CA PHE A 78 -11.38 -9.16 15.39
C PHE A 78 -10.10 -9.92 15.78
N THR A 79 -8.97 -9.63 15.11
CA THR A 79 -7.67 -10.18 15.55
C THR A 79 -7.32 -9.65 16.94
N THR A 80 -6.63 -10.45 17.75
CA THR A 80 -6.19 -10.04 19.10
C THR A 80 -5.39 -8.75 19.06
N ARG A 81 -4.54 -8.59 18.02
CA ARG A 81 -3.76 -7.37 17.78
C ARG A 81 -4.67 -6.17 17.51
N ALA A 82 -5.65 -6.30 16.62
CA ALA A 82 -6.57 -5.21 16.27
C ALA A 82 -7.44 -4.78 17.47
N VAL A 83 -8.00 -5.76 18.19
CA VAL A 83 -8.79 -5.51 19.41
C VAL A 83 -7.95 -4.83 20.49
N GLY A 84 -6.72 -5.31 20.73
CA GLY A 84 -5.80 -4.73 21.70
C GLY A 84 -5.37 -3.31 21.36
N SER A 85 -5.04 -3.04 20.09
CA SER A 85 -4.66 -1.70 19.62
C SER A 85 -5.79 -0.70 19.77
N ARG A 86 -7.02 -1.05 19.38
CA ARG A 86 -8.20 -0.19 19.58
C ARG A 86 -8.47 0.06 21.07
N ALA A 87 -8.37 -0.96 21.90
CA ALA A 87 -8.55 -0.83 23.34
C ALA A 87 -7.51 0.12 23.95
N ALA A 88 -6.24 0.01 23.55
CA ALA A 88 -5.17 0.90 23.99
C ALA A 88 -5.40 2.37 23.56
N ALA A 89 -6.02 2.58 22.39
CA ALA A 89 -6.40 3.89 21.86
C ALA A 89 -7.74 4.42 22.44
N GLY A 90 -8.40 3.69 23.34
CA GLY A 90 -9.69 4.08 23.90
C GLY A 90 -10.87 3.96 22.92
N VAL A 91 -10.72 3.24 21.82
CA VAL A 91 -11.78 3.01 20.82
C VAL A 91 -12.65 1.84 21.27
N GLY A 92 -13.95 2.09 21.40
CA GLY A 92 -14.94 1.06 21.77
C GLY A 92 -15.05 -0.01 20.67
N GLN A 93 -15.04 -1.29 21.07
CA GLN A 93 -15.15 -2.39 20.09
C GLN A 93 -16.48 -2.37 19.32
N LYS A 94 -17.53 -1.81 19.91
CA LYS A 94 -18.86 -1.64 19.28
C LYS A 94 -18.89 -0.54 18.23
N ASP A 95 -17.94 0.40 18.31
CA ASP A 95 -17.86 1.55 17.43
C ASP A 95 -16.93 1.26 16.22
N ALA A 96 -16.22 0.15 16.27
CA ALA A 96 -15.34 -0.28 15.18
C ALA A 96 -16.14 -0.94 14.04
N ALA A 97 -15.92 -0.45 12.83
CA ALA A 97 -16.52 -0.98 11.61
C ALA A 97 -15.46 -1.18 10.53
N MET A 98 -15.63 -2.21 9.71
CA MET A 98 -14.76 -2.54 8.59
C MET A 98 -15.54 -2.42 7.27
N ALA A 99 -15.24 -1.39 6.51
CA ALA A 99 -15.58 -1.35 5.09
C ALA A 99 -14.51 -2.09 4.28
N VAL A 100 -14.84 -2.42 3.04
CA VAL A 100 -13.95 -3.13 2.11
C VAL A 100 -13.86 -2.35 0.82
N LEU A 101 -12.63 -2.03 0.41
CA LEU A 101 -12.33 -1.45 -0.88
C LEU A 101 -11.85 -2.57 -1.82
N VAL A 102 -12.60 -2.80 -2.91
CA VAL A 102 -12.17 -3.69 -3.99
C VAL A 102 -11.49 -2.84 -5.07
N GLN A 103 -10.21 -3.05 -5.27
CA GLN A 103 -9.36 -2.25 -6.15
C GLN A 103 -8.71 -3.15 -7.20
N GLN A 104 -8.63 -2.68 -8.46
CA GLN A 104 -7.84 -3.36 -9.49
C GLN A 104 -6.42 -3.59 -9.00
N MET A 105 -5.94 -4.82 -9.10
CA MET A 105 -4.57 -5.15 -8.74
C MET A 105 -3.64 -4.96 -9.95
N LEU A 106 -2.56 -4.22 -9.74
CA LEU A 106 -1.51 -4.07 -10.72
C LEU A 106 -0.47 -5.19 -10.56
N VAL A 107 0.19 -5.54 -11.66
CA VAL A 107 1.36 -6.44 -11.63
C VAL A 107 2.61 -5.59 -11.71
N PRO A 108 3.27 -5.32 -10.57
CA PRO A 108 4.42 -4.43 -10.54
C PRO A 108 5.71 -5.13 -10.97
N GLU A 109 6.55 -4.42 -11.74
CA GLU A 109 7.98 -4.72 -11.85
C GLU A 109 8.69 -4.32 -10.56
N VAL A 110 8.43 -3.09 -10.11
CA VAL A 110 8.96 -2.50 -8.87
C VAL A 110 7.85 -1.86 -8.09
N SER A 111 7.75 -2.14 -6.79
CA SER A 111 6.89 -1.40 -5.85
C SER A 111 7.70 -0.42 -5.03
N PHE A 112 7.06 0.65 -4.57
CA PHE A 112 7.73 1.66 -3.77
C PHE A 112 6.85 2.19 -2.63
N ILE A 113 7.53 2.65 -1.59
CA ILE A 113 7.00 3.55 -0.56
C ILE A 113 7.77 4.86 -0.70
N LEU A 114 7.06 5.95 -0.98
CA LEU A 114 7.62 7.28 -1.20
C LEU A 114 7.19 8.20 -0.07
N MET A 115 8.16 8.80 0.62
CA MET A 115 7.95 9.84 1.60
C MET A 115 8.34 11.20 0.99
N THR A 116 7.43 12.17 0.99
CA THR A 116 7.67 13.49 0.38
C THR A 116 8.58 14.38 1.22
N LYS A 117 8.88 13.97 2.46
CA LYS A 117 9.92 14.53 3.32
C LYS A 117 10.83 13.40 3.82
N HIS A 118 12.14 13.67 3.86
CA HIS A 118 13.09 12.63 4.26
C HIS A 118 12.89 12.20 5.72
N PRO A 119 12.59 10.91 6.01
CA PRO A 119 12.12 10.48 7.33
C PRO A 119 13.15 10.59 8.45
N MET A 120 14.45 10.47 8.13
CA MET A 120 15.51 10.52 9.16
C MET A 120 16.09 11.92 9.35
N SER A 121 16.32 12.68 8.28
CA SER A 121 16.86 14.03 8.38
C SER A 121 15.80 15.10 8.60
N ASN A 122 14.54 14.77 8.40
CA ASN A 122 13.41 15.70 8.46
C ASN A 122 13.51 16.85 7.45
N ASP A 123 14.25 16.64 6.36
CA ASP A 123 14.48 17.61 5.30
C ASP A 123 13.36 17.57 4.26
N SER A 124 12.61 18.65 4.16
CA SER A 124 11.48 18.79 3.21
C SER A 124 11.91 19.07 1.77
N THR A 125 13.19 19.38 1.54
CA THR A 125 13.75 19.56 0.20
C THR A 125 14.13 18.23 -0.47
N VAL A 126 14.10 17.14 0.29
CA VAL A 126 14.48 15.80 -0.15
C VAL A 126 13.29 14.84 0.01
N ALA A 127 12.83 14.27 -1.08
CA ALA A 127 11.94 13.11 -1.05
C ALA A 127 12.76 11.81 -0.90
N TYR A 128 12.18 10.80 -0.27
CA TYR A 128 12.84 9.54 0.00
C TYR A 128 11.97 8.37 -0.43
N ALA A 129 12.56 7.39 -1.09
CA ALA A 129 11.83 6.19 -1.50
C ALA A 129 12.55 4.91 -1.10
N GLU A 130 11.77 3.93 -0.63
CA GLU A 130 12.17 2.54 -0.53
C GLU A 130 11.50 1.74 -1.66
N LEU A 131 12.29 0.93 -2.37
CA LEU A 131 11.80 0.21 -3.56
C LEU A 131 12.21 -1.27 -3.49
N ALA A 132 11.34 -2.15 -4.02
CA ALA A 132 11.61 -3.57 -4.13
C ALA A 132 10.99 -4.15 -5.40
N LEU A 133 11.54 -5.27 -5.88
CA LEU A 133 10.94 -6.02 -6.98
C LEU A 133 9.62 -6.67 -6.54
N GLY A 134 8.69 -6.77 -7.47
CA GLY A 134 7.40 -7.41 -7.30
C GLY A 134 6.41 -6.61 -6.46
N HIS A 135 5.53 -7.30 -5.78
CA HIS A 135 4.41 -6.73 -5.03
C HIS A 135 4.85 -5.95 -3.78
N GLY A 136 4.12 -4.89 -3.44
CA GLY A 136 4.39 -4.01 -2.28
C GLY A 136 4.48 -4.72 -0.93
N GLU A 137 3.85 -5.87 -0.77
CA GLU A 137 4.01 -6.74 0.38
C GLU A 137 5.48 -7.14 0.64
N THR A 138 6.33 -7.15 -0.38
CA THR A 138 7.77 -7.35 -0.19
C THR A 138 8.39 -6.29 0.72
N LEU A 139 7.88 -5.05 0.66
CA LEU A 139 8.31 -3.93 1.51
C LEU A 139 7.58 -3.92 2.85
N ALA A 140 6.28 -4.17 2.85
CA ALA A 140 5.39 -3.91 3.98
C ALA A 140 5.36 -5.06 5.00
N SER A 141 5.41 -6.33 4.56
CA SER A 141 5.16 -7.48 5.45
C SER A 141 6.32 -7.87 6.35
N GLY A 142 7.55 -7.52 5.97
CA GLY A 142 8.76 -8.04 6.62
C GLY A 142 8.97 -9.56 6.44
N ALA A 143 8.13 -10.22 5.62
CA ALA A 143 8.19 -11.66 5.38
C ALA A 143 9.41 -12.07 4.54
N VAL A 144 9.88 -11.19 3.67
CA VAL A 144 11.06 -11.42 2.83
C VAL A 144 12.29 -10.83 3.49
N ARG A 145 13.32 -11.67 3.73
CA ARG A 145 14.60 -11.19 4.27
C ARG A 145 15.36 -10.35 3.25
N GLY A 146 15.88 -9.21 3.68
CA GLY A 146 16.68 -8.32 2.86
C GLY A 146 16.41 -6.86 3.19
N THR A 147 16.96 -5.98 2.36
CA THR A 147 16.76 -4.53 2.42
C THR A 147 16.27 -4.02 1.08
N PRO A 148 15.47 -2.96 1.03
CA PRO A 148 15.05 -2.32 -0.22
C PRO A 148 16.19 -1.54 -0.87
N TRP A 149 16.05 -1.17 -2.15
CA TRP A 149 16.75 0.01 -2.64
C TRP A 149 16.25 1.20 -1.84
N ARG A 150 17.17 2.09 -1.50
CA ARG A 150 16.87 3.36 -0.85
C ARG A 150 17.35 4.49 -1.72
N MET A 151 16.50 5.45 -2.00
CA MET A 151 16.80 6.53 -2.91
C MET A 151 16.34 7.86 -2.33
N SER A 152 17.29 8.79 -2.17
CA SER A 152 17.03 10.19 -1.83
C SER A 152 16.96 11.00 -3.12
N MET A 153 15.96 11.88 -3.25
CA MET A 153 15.67 12.65 -4.46
C MET A 153 15.55 14.13 -4.13
N ASN A 154 16.26 14.97 -4.87
CA ASN A 154 16.17 16.43 -4.72
C ASN A 154 14.86 16.93 -5.34
N ARG A 155 14.02 17.57 -4.53
CA ARG A 155 12.72 18.09 -4.98
C ARG A 155 12.84 19.33 -5.85
N ALA A 156 13.93 20.10 -5.71
CA ALA A 156 14.16 21.33 -6.48
C ALA A 156 14.80 21.06 -7.85
N VAL A 157 15.51 19.93 -8.02
CA VAL A 157 16.24 19.59 -9.24
C VAL A 157 15.70 18.28 -9.82
N PRO A 158 14.81 18.33 -10.81
CA PRO A 158 14.14 17.16 -11.36
C PRO A 158 15.10 16.07 -11.86
N GLY A 159 15.02 14.87 -11.27
CA GLY A 159 15.84 13.73 -11.63
C GLY A 159 17.18 13.62 -10.88
N GLU A 160 17.58 14.66 -10.13
CA GLU A 160 18.74 14.53 -9.23
C GLU A 160 18.39 13.59 -8.07
N HIS A 161 19.19 12.56 -7.93
CA HIS A 161 18.95 11.51 -6.93
C HIS A 161 20.26 10.89 -6.47
N ARG A 162 20.22 10.26 -5.31
CA ARG A 162 21.27 9.41 -4.78
C ARG A 162 20.70 8.05 -4.41
N LEU A 163 21.34 6.99 -4.88
CA LEU A 163 21.05 5.64 -4.44
C LEU A 163 21.79 5.38 -3.13
N ASP A 164 21.08 5.44 -2.01
CA ASP A 164 21.64 5.31 -0.66
C ASP A 164 21.94 3.86 -0.29
N ALA A 165 21.17 2.92 -0.84
CA ALA A 165 21.38 1.49 -0.66
C ALA A 165 20.89 0.70 -1.89
N VAL A 166 21.57 -0.39 -2.21
CA VAL A 166 21.16 -1.39 -3.19
C VAL A 166 20.33 -2.46 -2.48
N ALA A 167 19.23 -2.89 -3.11
CA ALA A 167 18.39 -3.94 -2.56
C ALA A 167 19.12 -5.27 -2.44
N SER A 168 18.87 -5.96 -1.32
CA SER A 168 19.45 -7.27 -1.02
C SER A 168 18.43 -8.39 -0.88
N PHE A 169 17.17 -8.13 -1.24
CA PHE A 169 16.15 -9.19 -1.28
C PHE A 169 16.55 -10.28 -2.25
N SER A 170 16.50 -11.54 -1.80
CA SER A 170 16.77 -12.72 -2.64
C SER A 170 15.53 -13.22 -3.37
N SER A 171 14.35 -12.77 -2.96
CA SER A 171 13.07 -13.08 -3.60
C SER A 171 12.11 -11.92 -3.55
N ALA A 172 11.12 -11.93 -4.43
CA ALA A 172 10.02 -10.98 -4.46
C ALA A 172 8.68 -11.73 -4.40
N LEU A 173 7.68 -11.11 -3.81
CA LEU A 173 6.31 -11.60 -3.85
C LEU A 173 5.67 -11.19 -5.18
N VAL A 174 5.06 -12.14 -5.85
CA VAL A 174 4.34 -11.93 -7.10
C VAL A 174 3.00 -12.65 -7.08
N PRO A 175 1.99 -12.21 -7.84
CA PRO A 175 0.72 -12.92 -7.93
C PRO A 175 0.90 -14.35 -8.41
N SER A 176 0.21 -15.31 -7.76
CA SER A 176 0.10 -16.67 -8.30
C SER A 176 -0.75 -16.67 -9.57
N ALA A 177 -0.59 -17.70 -10.42
CA ALA A 177 -1.37 -17.80 -11.65
C ALA A 177 -2.84 -18.16 -11.42
N THR A 178 -3.22 -18.54 -10.19
CA THR A 178 -4.55 -19.08 -9.87
C THR A 178 -5.59 -18.01 -9.54
N GLY A 179 -5.16 -16.79 -9.17
CA GLY A 179 -6.10 -15.73 -8.78
C GLY A 179 -6.93 -16.04 -7.53
N ASN A 180 -6.43 -16.88 -6.63
CA ASN A 180 -7.14 -17.38 -5.45
C ASN A 180 -6.76 -16.68 -4.12
N GLY A 181 -6.19 -15.48 -4.22
CA GLY A 181 -5.78 -14.70 -3.04
C GLY A 181 -4.32 -14.91 -2.62
N GLU A 182 -3.51 -15.63 -3.41
CA GLU A 182 -2.15 -15.97 -3.04
C GLU A 182 -1.10 -15.15 -3.78
N LEU A 183 -0.07 -14.73 -3.03
CA LEU A 183 1.21 -14.29 -3.55
C LEU A 183 2.23 -15.41 -3.39
N VAL A 184 3.06 -15.58 -4.41
CA VAL A 184 4.14 -16.59 -4.39
C VAL A 184 5.50 -15.91 -4.39
N SER A 185 6.45 -16.51 -3.69
CA SER A 185 7.84 -16.04 -3.67
C SER A 185 8.58 -16.48 -4.94
N ARG A 186 9.21 -15.55 -5.65
CA ARG A 186 10.09 -15.82 -6.80
C ARG A 186 11.50 -15.32 -6.54
N PRO A 187 12.54 -16.11 -6.83
CA PRO A 187 13.91 -15.64 -6.75
C PRO A 187 14.15 -14.42 -7.66
N VAL A 188 14.89 -13.43 -7.16
CA VAL A 188 15.23 -12.21 -7.89
C VAL A 188 16.71 -11.89 -7.74
N ASN A 189 17.25 -11.10 -8.69
CA ASN A 189 18.59 -10.57 -8.64
C ASN A 189 18.55 -9.04 -8.75
N SER A 190 18.53 -8.38 -7.61
CA SER A 190 18.52 -6.93 -7.54
C SER A 190 19.81 -6.29 -8.08
N GLY A 191 20.93 -7.01 -8.04
CA GLY A 191 22.23 -6.50 -8.48
C GLY A 191 22.32 -6.28 -10.00
N SER A 192 21.61 -7.09 -10.79
CA SER A 192 21.58 -6.96 -12.26
C SER A 192 20.35 -6.17 -12.77
N HIS A 193 19.46 -5.77 -11.92
CA HIS A 193 18.26 -5.02 -12.29
C HIS A 193 18.61 -3.57 -12.66
N TRP A 194 17.83 -2.96 -13.57
CA TRP A 194 18.05 -1.57 -14.01
C TRP A 194 18.07 -0.56 -12.86
N MET A 195 17.34 -0.81 -11.78
CA MET A 195 17.41 0.00 -10.56
C MET A 195 18.84 0.09 -9.99
N THR A 196 19.69 -0.91 -10.22
CA THR A 196 21.08 -0.90 -9.79
C THR A 196 22.02 -0.43 -10.91
N THR A 197 21.74 -0.78 -12.16
CA THR A 197 22.71 -0.68 -13.26
C THR A 197 22.47 0.49 -14.21
N ASP A 198 21.26 1.05 -14.27
CA ASP A 198 20.86 2.08 -15.25
C ASP A 198 20.53 3.42 -14.52
N GLU A 199 21.55 4.27 -14.40
CA GLU A 199 21.40 5.58 -13.75
C GLU A 199 20.44 6.51 -14.51
N PRO A 200 20.47 6.67 -15.83
CA PRO A 200 19.50 7.48 -16.55
C PRO A 200 18.03 7.07 -16.35
N ARG A 201 17.76 5.76 -16.31
CA ARG A 201 16.40 5.25 -16.04
C ARG A 201 15.97 5.56 -14.59
N ARG A 202 16.89 5.44 -13.61
CA ARG A 202 16.61 5.88 -12.23
C ARG A 202 16.36 7.36 -12.12
N ALA A 203 17.10 8.20 -12.85
CA ALA A 203 16.88 9.65 -12.85
C ALA A 203 15.49 10.00 -13.41
N SER A 204 15.03 9.29 -14.43
CA SER A 204 13.66 9.44 -14.94
C SER A 204 12.62 9.06 -13.89
N LEU A 205 12.79 7.91 -13.24
CA LEU A 205 11.90 7.48 -12.15
C LEU A 205 11.90 8.48 -10.99
N ALA A 206 13.07 8.97 -10.56
CA ALA A 206 13.18 9.95 -9.49
C ALA A 206 12.36 11.21 -9.80
N ARG A 207 12.43 11.71 -11.04
CA ARG A 207 11.64 12.85 -11.50
C ARG A 207 10.13 12.57 -11.41
N GLU A 208 9.70 11.39 -11.86
CA GLU A 208 8.28 11.01 -11.83
C GLU A 208 7.76 10.86 -10.40
N LEU A 209 8.55 10.25 -9.49
CA LEU A 209 8.17 10.10 -8.09
C LEU A 209 8.08 11.46 -7.38
N VAL A 210 9.03 12.35 -7.58
CA VAL A 210 8.97 13.71 -7.01
C VAL A 210 7.73 14.46 -7.53
N ASN A 211 7.50 14.45 -8.85
CA ASN A 211 6.34 15.11 -9.44
C ASN A 211 5.01 14.53 -8.90
N ALA A 212 4.92 13.21 -8.74
CA ALA A 212 3.74 12.57 -8.17
C ALA A 212 3.54 12.96 -6.70
N GLY A 213 4.62 12.97 -5.91
CA GLY A 213 4.59 13.38 -4.51
C GLY A 213 4.14 14.83 -4.34
N ASP A 214 4.69 15.75 -5.13
CA ASP A 214 4.32 17.17 -5.11
C ASP A 214 2.85 17.38 -5.50
N LEU A 215 2.37 16.66 -6.51
CA LEU A 215 0.97 16.72 -6.93
C LEU A 215 0.03 16.22 -5.83
N ILE A 216 0.39 15.14 -5.15
CA ILE A 216 -0.42 14.58 -4.06
C ILE A 216 -0.43 15.52 -2.86
N GLU A 217 0.70 16.08 -2.45
CA GLU A 217 0.75 17.13 -1.41
C GLU A 217 -0.17 18.31 -1.75
N GLN A 218 -0.15 18.78 -2.99
CA GLN A 218 -1.02 19.88 -3.44
C GLN A 218 -2.50 19.54 -3.38
N LYS A 219 -2.88 18.28 -3.64
CA LYS A 219 -4.27 17.83 -3.71
C LYS A 219 -4.81 17.38 -2.37
N LEU A 220 -4.03 16.65 -1.58
CA LEU A 220 -4.45 16.06 -0.32
C LEU A 220 -3.90 16.81 0.91
N GLY A 221 -2.78 17.49 0.79
CA GLY A 221 -2.14 18.22 1.88
C GLY A 221 -2.84 19.52 2.27
N ARG A 222 -3.85 19.96 1.51
CA ARG A 222 -4.70 21.10 1.87
C ARG A 222 -5.90 20.59 2.64
N ASN A 223 -5.95 20.86 3.93
CA ASN A 223 -7.12 20.58 4.77
C ASN A 223 -8.29 21.47 4.32
N GLU A 224 -9.13 20.99 3.39
CA GLU A 224 -10.48 21.49 3.20
C GLU A 224 -11.38 20.82 4.24
N GLY A 225 -11.43 21.41 5.42
CA GLY A 225 -12.51 21.18 6.42
C GLY A 225 -12.48 19.85 7.19
N GLY A 226 -11.78 19.79 8.32
CA GLY A 226 -12.09 18.80 9.34
C GLY A 226 -10.88 18.13 9.99
N VAL A 227 -10.70 18.40 11.26
CA VAL A 227 -9.72 17.90 12.23
C VAL A 227 -8.28 18.39 12.01
N ARG A 228 -8.01 19.53 12.62
CA ARG A 228 -6.68 20.12 12.73
C ARG A 228 -5.77 19.21 13.55
N GLY A 229 -4.83 18.53 12.87
CA GLY A 229 -3.60 18.10 13.53
C GLY A 229 -2.83 19.34 13.99
N ALA A 230 -2.26 19.31 15.18
CA ALA A 230 -1.57 20.43 15.82
C ALA A 230 -0.22 20.71 15.10
N GLY A 231 -0.27 21.39 13.96
CA GLY A 231 0.87 21.88 13.21
C GLY A 231 0.58 23.23 12.58
N ASN A 232 1.53 24.13 12.57
CA ASN A 232 1.46 25.53 12.16
C ASN A 232 0.98 25.69 10.70
N ASN A 233 0.04 26.34 10.51
CA ASN A 233 -1.04 26.88 9.67
C ASN A 233 -0.79 27.15 8.16
N ASN A 234 0.31 26.80 7.49
CA ASN A 234 0.46 27.08 6.05
C ASN A 234 1.37 26.14 5.26
N GLU A 235 1.99 25.15 5.87
CA GLU A 235 2.78 24.16 5.11
C GLU A 235 1.90 23.00 4.66
N PRO A 236 2.02 22.53 3.40
CA PRO A 236 1.32 21.34 2.96
C PRO A 236 1.76 20.14 3.79
N GLN A 237 0.83 19.31 4.18
CA GLN A 237 1.10 18.11 4.94
C GLN A 237 1.86 17.10 4.06
N HIS A 238 3.07 16.73 4.49
CA HIS A 238 3.88 15.72 3.80
C HIS A 238 3.17 14.38 3.75
N GLN A 239 3.46 13.60 2.72
CA GLN A 239 2.73 12.39 2.37
C GLN A 239 3.64 11.16 2.41
N ASP A 240 3.06 10.05 2.88
CA ASP A 240 3.54 8.68 2.75
C ASP A 240 2.69 8.02 1.65
N ILE A 241 3.35 7.62 0.56
CA ILE A 241 2.70 7.24 -0.69
C ILE A 241 3.17 5.84 -1.09
N GLU A 242 2.23 4.94 -1.29
CA GLU A 242 2.50 3.63 -1.85
C GLU A 242 2.17 3.60 -3.34
N GLY A 243 3.00 2.93 -4.10
CA GLY A 243 2.80 2.81 -5.52
C GLY A 243 3.66 1.73 -6.17
N CYS A 244 3.57 1.67 -7.49
CA CYS A 244 4.39 0.75 -8.26
C CYS A 244 4.74 1.29 -9.63
N VAL A 245 5.77 0.68 -10.21
CA VAL A 245 6.17 0.82 -11.61
C VAL A 245 5.85 -0.50 -12.31
N THR A 246 5.09 -0.45 -13.37
CA THR A 246 4.77 -1.62 -14.21
C THR A 246 5.85 -1.84 -15.27
N GLU A 247 5.91 -3.04 -15.88
CA GLU A 247 6.95 -3.39 -16.87
C GLU A 247 7.07 -2.40 -18.04
N ASN A 248 5.98 -1.72 -18.41
CA ASN A 248 5.99 -0.66 -19.42
C ASN A 248 6.53 0.68 -18.90
N GLY A 249 7.03 0.74 -17.68
CA GLY A 249 7.64 1.92 -17.05
C GLY A 249 6.63 2.91 -16.46
N ARG A 250 5.32 2.62 -16.47
CA ARG A 250 4.31 3.54 -15.93
C ARG A 250 4.29 3.51 -14.41
N VAL A 251 4.33 4.67 -13.80
CA VAL A 251 4.17 4.87 -12.35
C VAL A 251 2.68 4.92 -12.00
N TRP A 252 2.29 4.16 -10.99
CA TRP A 252 0.95 4.13 -10.43
C TRP A 252 0.99 4.40 -8.93
N ILE A 253 0.08 5.26 -8.47
CA ILE A 253 -0.13 5.50 -7.04
C ILE A 253 -1.33 4.66 -6.60
N VAL A 254 -1.17 3.91 -5.52
CA VAL A 254 -2.22 3.00 -5.01
C VAL A 254 -2.77 3.45 -3.67
N GLN A 255 -1.99 4.22 -2.90
CA GLN A 255 -2.41 4.80 -1.62
C GLN A 255 -1.57 6.03 -1.31
N ALA A 256 -2.19 7.00 -0.63
CA ALA A 256 -1.48 8.13 -0.04
C ALA A 256 -2.12 8.47 1.31
N ARG A 257 -1.28 8.82 2.28
CA ARG A 257 -1.70 9.25 3.61
C ARG A 257 -0.74 10.30 4.14
N PRO A 258 -1.16 11.10 5.14
CA PRO A 258 -0.23 11.98 5.84
C PRO A 258 0.98 11.22 6.37
N GLN A 259 2.17 11.78 6.12
CA GLN A 259 3.40 11.24 6.69
C GLN A 259 3.41 11.51 8.20
N PRO A 260 3.69 10.50 9.04
CA PRO A 260 3.70 10.63 10.50
C PRO A 260 4.80 11.56 11.03
#